data_e8314a0fd94ebc7b26c61acf2d378527
#
_entry.id   e8314a0fd94ebc7b26c61acf2d378527
#
_cell.length_a   1.000
_cell.length_b   1.000
_cell.length_c   1.000
_cell.angle_alpha   90.00
_cell.angle_beta   90.00
_cell.angle_gamma   90.00
#
_symmetry.space_group_name_H-M   'P 1'
#
loop_
_entity.id
_entity.type
_entity.pdbx_description
1 polymer ?
#
loop_
_entity_poly.entity_id
_entity_poly.type
_entity_poly.pdbx_seq_one_letter_code
_entity_poly.pdbx_strand_id
1 'polypeptide(L)'
;ELCTEYYETALKLWEKEKYNKSLFFLGAALHIIQDMVIPQHANIRLLDNHRQYESYVKRTYDYIDDFQVENGAYILNKIDYYVKFNARVALKVYKRFKNIKDDEHRFYRITRCALPLAKRTTAGAMILFYYDIFNNNKTSLN
;
A
#
# COMPACT_ATOMS: atom_id res chain seq x y z
N GLU A 1 11.19 3.71 7.07
CA GLU A 1 12.42 3.01 7.48
C GLU A 1 12.31 1.52 7.14
N LEU A 2 11.47 0.75 7.82
CA LEU A 2 11.33 -0.71 7.58
C LEU A 2 10.91 -1.07 6.13
N CYS A 3 9.99 -0.32 5.54
CA CYS A 3 9.60 -0.53 4.14
C CYS A 3 10.78 -0.37 3.18
N THR A 4 11.63 0.63 3.40
CA THR A 4 12.84 0.89 2.61
C THR A 4 13.84 -0.26 2.79
N GLU A 5 14.05 -0.72 4.02
CA GLU A 5 14.95 -1.85 4.33
C GLU A 5 14.53 -3.13 3.61
N TYR A 6 13.24 -3.46 3.63
CA TYR A 6 12.71 -4.63 2.91
C TYR A 6 12.88 -4.47 1.39
N TYR A 7 12.59 -3.30 0.87
CA TYR A 7 12.72 -3.02 -0.56
C TYR A 7 14.18 -3.13 -1.04
N GLU A 8 15.13 -2.50 -0.33
CA GLU A 8 16.56 -2.60 -0.63
C GLU A 8 17.09 -4.04 -0.50
N THR A 9 16.58 -4.79 0.49
CA THR A 9 16.92 -6.21 0.64
C THR A 9 16.41 -7.01 -0.56
N ALA A 10 15.21 -6.70 -1.05
CA ALA A 10 14.67 -7.33 -2.24
C ALA A 10 15.55 -7.09 -3.47
N LEU A 11 16.00 -5.84 -3.70
CA LEU A 11 16.90 -5.50 -4.80
C LEU A 11 18.24 -6.26 -4.69
N LYS A 12 18.89 -6.26 -3.54
CA LYS A 12 20.15 -6.98 -3.30
C LYS A 12 20.02 -8.50 -3.50
N LEU A 13 18.88 -9.06 -3.16
CA LEU A 13 18.63 -10.49 -3.36
C LEU A 13 18.36 -10.82 -4.82
N TRP A 14 17.72 -9.91 -5.55
CA TRP A 14 17.49 -10.03 -6.99
C TRP A 14 18.82 -10.08 -7.76
N GLU A 15 19.74 -9.16 -7.46
CA GLU A 15 21.10 -9.13 -8.02
C GLU A 15 21.89 -10.42 -7.76
N LYS A 16 21.60 -11.11 -6.66
CA LYS A 16 22.20 -12.41 -6.30
C LYS A 16 21.43 -13.62 -6.85
N GLU A 17 20.50 -13.39 -7.78
CA GLU A 17 19.65 -14.42 -8.40
C GLU A 17 18.80 -15.23 -7.38
N LYS A 18 18.61 -14.69 -6.17
CA LYS A 18 17.76 -15.29 -5.13
C LYS A 18 16.30 -14.82 -5.25
N TYR A 19 15.71 -15.03 -6.41
CA TYR A 19 14.43 -14.43 -6.81
C TYR A 19 13.29 -14.70 -5.83
N ASN A 20 13.12 -15.92 -5.34
CA ASN A 20 12.03 -16.24 -4.39
C ASN A 20 12.15 -15.46 -3.09
N LYS A 21 13.38 -15.31 -2.56
CA LYS A 21 13.62 -14.50 -1.36
C LYS A 21 13.45 -13.01 -1.65
N SER A 22 13.89 -12.55 -2.81
CA SER A 22 13.70 -11.18 -3.26
C SER A 22 12.22 -10.82 -3.28
N LEU A 23 11.39 -11.63 -3.94
CA LEU A 23 9.94 -11.41 -4.03
C LEU A 23 9.24 -11.49 -2.66
N PHE A 24 9.74 -12.31 -1.73
CA PHE A 24 9.24 -12.32 -0.35
C PHE A 24 9.46 -10.96 0.34
N PHE A 25 10.67 -10.40 0.25
CA PHE A 25 10.95 -9.08 0.84
C PHE A 25 10.24 -7.94 0.12
N LEU A 26 10.08 -8.03 -1.21
CA LEU A 26 9.23 -7.11 -1.95
C LEU A 26 7.78 -7.16 -1.42
N GLY A 27 7.23 -8.35 -1.26
CA GLY A 27 5.89 -8.54 -0.68
C GLY A 27 5.75 -7.92 0.70
N ALA A 28 6.77 -8.05 1.57
CA ALA A 28 6.79 -7.41 2.89
C ALA A 28 6.80 -5.87 2.80
N ALA A 29 7.55 -5.29 1.86
CA ALA A 29 7.55 -3.85 1.62
C ALA A 29 6.18 -3.37 1.10
N LEU A 30 5.58 -4.11 0.15
CA LEU A 30 4.26 -3.80 -0.40
C LEU A 30 3.16 -3.89 0.66
N HIS A 31 3.25 -4.85 1.59
CA HIS A 31 2.31 -4.97 2.70
C HIS A 31 2.30 -3.71 3.58
N ILE A 32 3.48 -3.16 3.90
CA ILE A 32 3.57 -1.90 4.66
C ILE A 32 2.91 -0.74 3.88
N ILE A 33 3.10 -0.67 2.55
CA ILE A 33 2.46 0.35 1.72
C ILE A 33 0.93 0.21 1.77
N GLN A 34 0.43 -1.01 1.71
CA GLN A 34 -1.00 -1.32 1.77
C GLN A 34 -1.59 -0.96 3.15
N ASP A 35 -0.91 -1.28 4.22
CA ASP A 35 -1.37 -0.95 5.57
C ASP A 35 -1.53 0.56 5.78
N MET A 36 -0.67 1.37 5.17
CA MET A 36 -0.71 2.82 5.34
C MET A 36 -1.92 3.51 4.71
N VAL A 37 -2.74 2.83 3.90
CA VAL A 37 -4.01 3.40 3.42
C VAL A 37 -5.12 3.35 4.47
N ILE A 38 -4.93 2.54 5.52
CA ILE A 38 -5.88 2.36 6.61
C ILE A 38 -5.61 3.41 7.68
N PRO A 39 -6.58 4.28 8.03
CA PRO A 39 -6.37 5.35 9.01
C PRO A 39 -5.83 4.88 10.35
N GLN A 40 -6.27 3.70 10.81
CA GLN A 40 -5.86 3.11 12.07
C GLN A 40 -4.37 2.72 12.08
N HIS A 41 -3.82 2.29 10.96
CA HIS A 41 -2.39 1.99 10.81
C HIS A 41 -1.56 3.27 10.64
N ALA A 42 -2.11 4.29 9.98
CA ALA A 42 -1.45 5.58 9.81
C ALA A 42 -1.36 6.39 11.13
N ASN A 43 -2.24 6.09 12.11
CA ASN A 43 -2.21 6.70 13.42
C ASN A 43 -2.68 5.71 14.50
N ILE A 44 -1.77 5.28 15.37
CA ILE A 44 -1.99 4.33 16.46
C ILE A 44 -3.14 4.72 17.40
N ARG A 45 -3.44 6.01 17.53
CA ARG A 45 -4.57 6.51 18.35
C ARG A 45 -5.95 6.20 17.77
N LEU A 46 -6.03 5.69 16.52
CA LEU A 46 -7.27 5.41 15.80
C LEU A 46 -7.65 3.92 15.80
N LEU A 47 -7.14 3.14 16.77
CA LEU A 47 -7.38 1.69 16.86
C LEU A 47 -8.84 1.30 17.18
N ASP A 48 -9.69 2.28 17.52
CA ASP A 48 -11.10 2.02 17.77
C ASP A 48 -11.78 1.44 16.51
N ASN A 49 -12.54 0.36 16.73
CA ASN A 49 -13.27 -0.37 15.68
C ASN A 49 -12.40 -1.01 14.57
N HIS A 50 -11.09 -1.21 14.79
CA HIS A 50 -10.20 -1.78 13.79
C HIS A 50 -10.68 -3.16 13.30
N ARG A 51 -11.04 -4.06 14.21
CA ARG A 51 -11.56 -5.41 13.87
C ARG A 51 -12.88 -5.36 13.10
N GLN A 52 -13.77 -4.44 13.47
CA GLN A 52 -15.05 -4.24 12.78
C GLN A 52 -14.81 -3.72 11.36
N TYR A 53 -13.86 -2.81 11.19
CA TYR A 53 -13.46 -2.30 9.88
C TYR A 53 -12.88 -3.41 9.00
N GLU A 54 -11.95 -4.20 9.50
CA GLU A 54 -11.37 -5.33 8.76
C GLU A 54 -12.44 -6.36 8.36
N SER A 55 -13.34 -6.70 9.28
CA SER A 55 -14.47 -7.60 8.99
C SER A 55 -15.38 -7.02 7.90
N TYR A 56 -15.64 -5.72 7.94
CA TYR A 56 -16.41 -5.05 6.90
C TYR A 56 -15.72 -5.17 5.54
N VAL A 57 -14.46 -4.79 5.45
CA VAL A 57 -13.68 -4.88 4.20
C VAL A 57 -13.66 -6.31 3.67
N LYS A 58 -13.35 -7.29 4.52
CA LYS A 58 -13.26 -8.70 4.15
C LYS A 58 -14.54 -9.25 3.53
N ARG A 59 -15.73 -8.82 4.00
CA ARG A 59 -17.01 -9.28 3.47
C ARG A 59 -17.52 -8.49 2.26
N THR A 60 -16.92 -7.33 1.95
CA THR A 60 -17.48 -6.40 0.94
C THR A 60 -16.56 -6.10 -0.24
N TYR A 61 -15.26 -6.38 -0.13
CA TYR A 61 -14.26 -5.93 -1.10
C TYR A 61 -14.50 -6.46 -2.54
N ASP A 62 -15.13 -7.63 -2.68
CA ASP A 62 -15.43 -8.23 -3.99
C ASP A 62 -16.79 -7.84 -4.56
N TYR A 63 -17.69 -7.30 -3.72
CA TYR A 63 -19.09 -7.07 -4.11
C TYR A 63 -19.42 -5.61 -4.41
N ILE A 64 -18.58 -4.67 -3.97
CA ILE A 64 -18.84 -3.24 -4.13
C ILE A 64 -17.97 -2.71 -5.27
N ASP A 65 -18.62 -2.32 -6.38
CA ASP A 65 -17.94 -1.82 -7.58
C ASP A 65 -17.06 -0.59 -7.30
N ASP A 66 -17.47 0.27 -6.40
CA ASP A 66 -16.70 1.45 -5.97
C ASP A 66 -15.34 1.10 -5.35
N PHE A 67 -15.09 -0.16 -4.98
CA PHE A 67 -13.83 -0.64 -4.43
C PHE A 67 -12.91 -1.22 -5.51
N GLN A 68 -13.41 -1.34 -6.72
CA GLN A 68 -12.65 -1.90 -7.84
C GLN A 68 -11.82 -0.82 -8.55
N VAL A 69 -10.75 -1.26 -9.17
CA VAL A 69 -9.88 -0.44 -10.01
C VAL A 69 -9.53 -1.25 -11.24
N GLU A 70 -9.94 -0.76 -12.39
CA GLU A 70 -9.67 -1.43 -13.67
C GLU A 70 -8.29 -1.10 -14.23
N ASN A 71 -7.79 0.12 -13.96
CA ASN A 71 -6.53 0.60 -14.52
C ASN A 71 -5.88 1.70 -13.65
N GLY A 72 -4.66 2.04 -14.05
CA GLY A 72 -3.88 3.12 -13.45
C GLY A 72 -3.01 2.68 -12.28
N ALA A 73 -1.84 3.30 -12.19
CA ALA A 73 -0.89 3.16 -11.10
C ALA A 73 -0.37 4.55 -10.72
N TYR A 74 -0.09 4.75 -9.43
CA TYR A 74 0.60 5.97 -9.00
C TYR A 74 2.11 5.74 -9.09
N ILE A 75 2.79 6.51 -9.94
CA ILE A 75 4.22 6.40 -10.16
C ILE A 75 4.96 7.42 -9.30
N LEU A 76 5.67 6.91 -8.29
CA LEU A 76 6.56 7.68 -7.43
C LEU A 76 7.99 7.15 -7.59
N ASN A 77 8.98 8.01 -7.41
CA ASN A 77 10.38 7.69 -7.70
C ASN A 77 11.17 7.11 -6.52
N LYS A 78 10.52 6.94 -5.36
CA LYS A 78 11.13 6.32 -4.16
C LYS A 78 10.08 5.53 -3.39
N ILE A 79 10.51 4.40 -2.84
CA ILE A 79 9.61 3.50 -2.11
C ILE A 79 9.00 4.14 -0.85
N ASP A 80 9.75 4.95 -0.12
CA ASP A 80 9.28 5.65 1.07
C ASP A 80 8.21 6.71 0.78
N TYR A 81 8.15 7.21 -0.46
CA TYR A 81 7.13 8.16 -0.87
C TYR A 81 5.75 7.52 -0.96
N TYR A 82 5.66 6.24 -1.30
CA TYR A 82 4.39 5.50 -1.27
C TYR A 82 3.82 5.41 0.15
N VAL A 83 4.67 5.10 1.13
CA VAL A 83 4.28 5.04 2.55
C VAL A 83 3.78 6.39 3.02
N LYS A 84 4.55 7.46 2.77
CA LYS A 84 4.20 8.83 3.16
C LYS A 84 2.93 9.33 2.47
N PHE A 85 2.78 9.03 1.19
CA PHE A 85 1.61 9.42 0.40
C PHE A 85 0.34 8.75 0.94
N ASN A 86 0.37 7.43 1.13
CA ASN A 86 -0.75 6.66 1.65
C ASN A 86 -1.16 7.13 3.05
N ALA A 87 -0.20 7.29 3.96
CA ALA A 87 -0.47 7.80 5.31
C ALA A 87 -1.14 9.18 5.31
N ARG A 88 -0.68 10.10 4.45
CA ARG A 88 -1.29 11.44 4.33
C ARG A 88 -2.74 11.37 3.83
N VAL A 89 -2.99 10.53 2.83
CA VAL A 89 -4.35 10.35 2.29
C VAL A 89 -5.24 9.71 3.34
N ALA A 90 -4.77 8.65 4.02
CA ALA A 90 -5.52 7.96 5.08
C ALA A 90 -5.95 8.93 6.19
N LEU A 91 -5.06 9.80 6.65
CA LEU A 91 -5.38 10.80 7.67
C LEU A 91 -6.40 11.85 7.19
N LYS A 92 -6.34 12.28 5.92
CA LYS A 92 -7.33 13.18 5.32
C LYS A 92 -8.71 12.51 5.23
N VAL A 93 -8.73 11.26 4.77
CA VAL A 93 -9.95 10.45 4.67
C VAL A 93 -10.59 10.27 6.04
N TYR A 94 -9.79 9.92 7.06
CA TYR A 94 -10.29 9.82 8.43
C TYR A 94 -10.91 11.13 8.93
N LYS A 95 -10.19 12.26 8.81
CA LYS A 95 -10.68 13.57 9.24
C LYS A 95 -12.01 13.93 8.58
N ARG A 96 -12.19 13.55 7.31
CA ARG A 96 -13.41 13.83 6.54
C ARG A 96 -14.61 13.01 7.02
N PHE A 97 -14.41 11.76 7.41
CA PHE A 97 -15.50 10.82 7.65
C PHE A 97 -15.69 10.41 9.11
N LYS A 98 -14.78 10.78 10.03
CA LYS A 98 -14.81 10.40 11.45
C LYS A 98 -16.11 10.74 12.18
N ASN A 99 -16.86 11.73 11.73
CA ASN A 99 -18.09 12.19 12.38
C ASN A 99 -19.35 11.47 11.87
N ILE A 100 -19.22 10.56 10.91
CA ILE A 100 -20.34 9.72 10.48
C ILE A 100 -20.63 8.72 11.60
N LYS A 101 -21.85 8.79 12.17
CA LYS A 101 -22.26 7.98 13.33
C LYS A 101 -22.49 6.51 12.97
N ASP A 102 -23.06 6.25 11.81
CA ASP A 102 -23.28 4.90 11.32
C ASP A 102 -21.96 4.27 10.88
N ASP A 103 -21.59 3.15 11.51
CA ASP A 103 -20.31 2.51 11.33
C ASP A 103 -20.15 1.94 9.91
N GLU A 104 -21.19 1.29 9.36
CA GLU A 104 -21.11 0.72 8.01
C GLU A 104 -20.99 1.80 6.94
N HIS A 105 -21.73 2.89 7.09
CA HIS A 105 -21.62 4.04 6.19
C HIS A 105 -20.23 4.69 6.28
N ARG A 106 -19.67 4.83 7.49
CA ARG A 106 -18.31 5.35 7.68
C ARG A 106 -17.28 4.43 7.06
N PHE A 107 -17.38 3.12 7.27
CA PHE A 107 -16.50 2.12 6.70
C PHE A 107 -16.55 2.11 5.17
N TYR A 108 -17.74 2.19 4.59
CA TYR A 108 -17.90 2.33 3.15
C TYR A 108 -17.16 3.55 2.60
N ARG A 109 -17.34 4.73 3.21
CA ARG A 109 -16.69 5.97 2.76
C ARG A 109 -15.17 5.90 2.86
N ILE A 110 -14.64 5.29 3.91
CA ILE A 110 -13.20 5.09 4.07
C ILE A 110 -12.68 4.09 3.03
N THR A 111 -13.33 2.94 2.90
CA THR A 111 -12.89 1.85 2.00
C THR A 111 -12.92 2.27 0.54
N ARG A 112 -13.91 3.02 0.12
CA ARG A 112 -14.02 3.60 -1.23
C ARG A 112 -12.82 4.47 -1.61
N CYS A 113 -12.17 5.09 -0.64
CA CYS A 113 -10.92 5.82 -0.86
C CYS A 113 -9.68 4.93 -0.70
N ALA A 114 -9.66 4.11 0.35
CA ALA A 114 -8.49 3.34 0.76
C ALA A 114 -8.16 2.19 -0.22
N LEU A 115 -9.15 1.42 -0.64
CA LEU A 115 -8.91 0.22 -1.44
C LEU A 115 -8.41 0.52 -2.86
N PRO A 116 -9.01 1.46 -3.62
CA PRO A 116 -8.44 1.90 -4.90
C PRO A 116 -7.04 2.53 -4.75
N LEU A 117 -6.80 3.26 -3.66
CA LEU A 117 -5.49 3.82 -3.36
C LEU A 117 -4.45 2.72 -3.15
N ALA A 118 -4.76 1.71 -2.32
CA ALA A 118 -3.89 0.56 -2.08
C ALA A 118 -3.52 -0.15 -3.39
N LYS A 119 -4.51 -0.45 -4.23
CA LYS A 119 -4.30 -1.13 -5.52
C LYS A 119 -3.35 -0.33 -6.42
N ARG A 120 -3.58 0.98 -6.58
CA ARG A 120 -2.77 1.85 -7.46
C ARG A 120 -1.37 2.10 -6.93
N THR A 121 -1.19 2.26 -5.62
CA THR A 121 0.13 2.46 -5.02
C THR A 121 0.94 1.17 -5.00
N THR A 122 0.31 0.02 -4.79
CA THR A 122 0.95 -1.29 -4.91
C THR A 122 1.45 -1.52 -6.35
N ALA A 123 0.61 -1.28 -7.35
CA ALA A 123 0.99 -1.40 -8.75
C ALA A 123 2.17 -0.47 -9.09
N GLY A 124 2.13 0.79 -8.62
CA GLY A 124 3.23 1.74 -8.82
C GLY A 124 4.54 1.31 -8.17
N ALA A 125 4.49 0.78 -6.94
CA ALA A 125 5.68 0.28 -6.25
C ALA A 125 6.27 -0.98 -6.93
N MET A 126 5.43 -1.85 -7.50
CA MET A 126 5.90 -2.98 -8.31
C MET A 126 6.59 -2.51 -9.60
N ILE A 127 6.04 -1.49 -10.26
CA ILE A 127 6.65 -0.87 -11.45
C ILE A 127 8.00 -0.23 -11.07
N LEU A 128 8.09 0.45 -9.94
CA LEU A 128 9.35 1.01 -9.45
C LEU A 128 10.39 -0.09 -9.26
N PHE A 129 10.04 -1.20 -8.62
CA PHE A 129 10.94 -2.34 -8.43
C PHE A 129 11.43 -2.90 -9.77
N TYR A 130 10.52 -3.05 -10.74
CA TYR A 130 10.86 -3.50 -12.09
C TYR A 130 11.90 -2.58 -12.74
N TYR A 131 11.73 -1.26 -12.67
CA TYR A 131 12.70 -0.31 -13.22
C TYR A 131 14.04 -0.35 -12.49
N ASP A 132 14.04 -0.48 -11.17
CA ASP A 132 15.28 -0.51 -10.37
C ASP A 132 16.12 -1.74 -10.67
N ILE A 133 15.52 -2.93 -10.82
CA ILE A 133 16.28 -4.15 -11.19
C ILE A 133 16.86 -4.06 -12.61
N PHE A 134 16.21 -3.38 -13.56
CA PHE A 134 16.74 -3.19 -14.91
C PHE A 134 17.87 -2.16 -14.96
N ASN A 135 17.78 -1.09 -14.19
CA ASN A 135 18.82 -0.06 -14.16
C ASN A 135 20.10 -0.55 -13.46
N ASN A 136 19.97 -1.33 -12.39
CA ASN A 136 21.12 -1.92 -11.69
C ASN A 136 21.86 -2.92 -12.59
N ASN A 137 21.16 -3.67 -13.42
CA ASN A 137 21.80 -4.59 -14.38
C ASN A 137 22.61 -3.87 -15.48
N LYS A 138 22.29 -2.61 -15.81
CA LYS A 138 23.08 -1.83 -16.77
C LYS A 138 24.38 -1.27 -16.19
N THR A 139 24.43 -1.00 -14.90
CA THR A 139 25.63 -0.49 -14.20
C THR A 139 26.67 -1.58 -13.92
N SER A 140 26.28 -2.85 -13.92
CA SER A 140 27.18 -4.00 -13.69
C SER A 140 27.84 -4.52 -14.98
N LEU A 141 27.52 -3.98 -16.16
CA LEU A 141 28.06 -4.36 -17.46
C LEU A 141 29.10 -3.35 -18.04
N ASN A 142 29.44 -2.32 -17.28
CA ASN A 142 30.54 -1.35 -17.59
C ASN A 142 31.69 -1.49 -16.59
#